data_d55802d862fdf7cecf5d26d848b27708
#
_entry.id   d55802d862fdf7cecf5d26d848b27708
#
_cell.length_a   1.000
_cell.length_b   1.000
_cell.length_c   1.000
_cell.angle_alpha   90.00
_cell.angle_beta   90.00
_cell.angle_gamma   90.00
#
_symmetry.space_group_name_H-M   'P 1'
#
loop_
_entity.id
_entity.type
_entity.pdbx_description
1 polymer ?
#
loop_
_entity_poly.entity_id
_entity_poly.type
_entity_poly.pdbx_seq_one_letter_code
_entity_poly.pdbx_strand_id
1 'polypeptide(L)'
;MSTLTKSLLGDYSNAISQFQFACLGSYSGPSMPMNLLGELVGAVDGIAPENLVKNTVAAVGGNRPKGGGAGLAGYLQQDDSEVAQGAMREHLCGVQEDFDIDRQDAAHLTSSAEQCSGAIADVVDVSDTALTELISAVIPLLNILSMVATKHPLARFIIPILSTIGGRVIEETNHNIASTCRDRDDAIESCYN
;
A
#
# COMPACT_ATOMS: atom_id res chain seq x y z
N MET A 1 1.47 3.27 -6.09
CA MET A 1 2.24 4.51 -5.86
C MET A 1 2.10 5.44 -7.04
N SER A 2 1.89 6.74 -6.81
CA SER A 2 1.69 7.69 -7.89
C SER A 2 3.01 8.00 -8.63
N THR A 3 2.91 8.29 -9.93
CA THR A 3 4.05 8.77 -10.74
C THR A 3 4.60 10.09 -10.19
N LEU A 4 3.77 10.85 -9.50
CA LEU A 4 4.12 12.12 -8.86
C LEU A 4 5.13 11.91 -7.71
N THR A 5 4.90 10.95 -6.82
CA THR A 5 5.81 10.68 -5.69
C THR A 5 7.19 10.23 -6.16
N LYS A 6 7.25 9.43 -7.23
CA LYS A 6 8.54 9.04 -7.86
C LYS A 6 9.27 10.22 -8.46
N SER A 7 8.57 11.11 -9.16
CA SER A 7 9.15 12.32 -9.73
C SER A 7 9.71 13.22 -8.62
N LEU A 8 8.92 13.43 -7.55
CA LEU A 8 9.34 14.23 -6.40
C LEU A 8 10.56 13.65 -5.67
N LEU A 9 10.66 12.32 -5.57
CA LEU A 9 11.83 11.67 -5.00
C LEU A 9 13.09 11.92 -5.85
N GLY A 10 12.95 11.96 -7.18
CA GLY A 10 14.02 12.39 -8.11
C GLY A 10 14.43 13.84 -7.90
N ASP A 11 13.46 14.74 -7.77
CA ASP A 11 13.70 16.16 -7.50
C ASP A 11 14.37 16.37 -6.14
N TYR A 12 13.98 15.62 -5.12
CA TYR A 12 14.59 15.61 -3.80
C TYR A 12 16.05 15.14 -3.86
N SER A 13 16.33 14.05 -4.57
CA SER A 13 17.69 13.57 -4.79
C SER A 13 18.57 14.64 -5.47
N ASN A 14 18.02 15.34 -6.46
CA ASN A 14 18.69 16.45 -7.11
C ASN A 14 18.95 17.63 -6.15
N ALA A 15 17.98 17.97 -5.32
CA ALA A 15 18.13 19.04 -4.31
C ALA A 15 19.21 18.69 -3.28
N ILE A 16 19.29 17.44 -2.82
CA ILE A 16 20.38 16.95 -1.95
C ILE A 16 21.74 17.09 -2.65
N SER A 17 21.83 16.66 -3.89
CA SER A 17 23.09 16.74 -4.66
C SER A 17 23.55 18.19 -4.87
N GLN A 18 22.63 19.10 -5.15
CA GLN A 18 22.91 20.54 -5.25
C GLN A 18 23.37 21.12 -3.91
N PHE A 19 22.71 20.75 -2.81
CA PHE A 19 23.10 21.16 -1.47
C PHE A 19 24.49 20.62 -1.09
N GLN A 20 24.78 19.36 -1.38
CA GLN A 20 26.08 18.75 -1.15
C GLN A 20 27.19 19.50 -1.91
N PHE A 21 26.94 19.83 -3.18
CA PHE A 21 27.86 20.60 -3.99
C PHE A 21 28.08 22.02 -3.43
N ALA A 22 27.01 22.69 -3.01
CA ALA A 22 27.05 24.03 -2.44
C ALA A 22 27.84 24.08 -1.11
N CYS A 23 27.86 23.01 -0.35
CA CYS A 23 28.59 22.88 0.91
C CYS A 23 30.09 22.60 0.75
N LEU A 24 30.64 22.52 -0.48
CA LEU A 24 32.07 22.39 -0.79
C LEU A 24 32.78 21.28 0.02
N GLY A 25 32.13 20.14 0.20
CA GLY A 25 32.68 18.99 0.93
C GLY A 25 32.45 19.00 2.44
N SER A 26 31.82 20.04 3.00
CA SER A 26 31.45 20.07 4.44
C SER A 26 30.27 19.16 4.75
N TYR A 27 29.50 18.72 3.76
CA TYR A 27 28.44 17.74 3.86
C TYR A 27 28.75 16.55 2.93
N SER A 28 28.87 15.36 3.50
CA SER A 28 29.25 14.14 2.79
C SER A 28 28.09 13.40 2.11
N GLY A 29 26.86 13.88 2.30
CA GLY A 29 25.66 13.24 1.81
C GLY A 29 24.87 12.52 2.93
N PRO A 30 23.68 12.01 2.61
CA PRO A 30 22.82 11.30 3.56
C PRO A 30 23.42 9.96 3.95
N SER A 31 23.13 9.53 5.19
CA SER A 31 23.53 8.21 5.69
C SER A 31 22.75 7.08 5.00
N MET A 32 21.48 7.34 4.68
CA MET A 32 20.65 6.42 3.91
C MET A 32 20.82 6.66 2.40
N PRO A 33 21.26 5.65 1.64
CA PRO A 33 21.38 5.78 0.19
C PRO A 33 20.03 6.05 -0.48
N MET A 34 19.99 6.96 -1.47
CA MET A 34 18.76 7.33 -2.16
C MET A 34 18.12 6.19 -2.96
N ASN A 35 18.90 5.22 -3.42
CA ASN A 35 18.36 4.01 -4.07
C ASN A 35 17.56 3.16 -3.09
N LEU A 36 18.05 3.00 -1.86
CA LEU A 36 17.31 2.27 -0.81
C LEU A 36 16.00 2.97 -0.46
N LEU A 37 16.03 4.30 -0.38
CA LEU A 37 14.81 5.09 -0.17
C LEU A 37 13.82 4.90 -1.32
N GLY A 38 14.32 4.86 -2.56
CA GLY A 38 13.51 4.58 -3.75
C GLY A 38 12.89 3.17 -3.75
N GLU A 39 13.62 2.17 -3.26
CA GLU A 39 13.13 0.81 -3.09
C GLU A 39 12.02 0.74 -2.03
N LEU A 40 12.20 1.38 -0.87
CA LEU A 40 11.20 1.43 0.20
C LEU A 40 9.91 2.12 -0.28
N VAL A 41 10.06 3.26 -0.94
CA VAL A 41 8.92 4.00 -1.49
C VAL A 41 8.23 3.18 -2.58
N GLY A 42 8.98 2.47 -3.42
CA GLY A 42 8.46 1.64 -4.51
C GLY A 42 7.97 0.25 -4.12
N ALA A 43 8.11 -0.18 -2.87
CA ALA A 43 7.77 -1.54 -2.43
C ALA A 43 6.31 -1.95 -2.70
N VAL A 44 5.39 -0.98 -2.73
CA VAL A 44 3.97 -1.22 -3.06
C VAL A 44 3.65 -1.12 -4.55
N ASP A 45 4.65 -0.91 -5.41
CA ASP A 45 4.44 -0.90 -6.86
C ASP A 45 4.03 -2.31 -7.32
N GLY A 46 2.88 -2.38 -7.98
CA GLY A 46 2.34 -3.65 -8.46
C GLY A 46 1.41 -4.35 -7.49
N ILE A 47 1.22 -3.83 -6.27
CA ILE A 47 0.10 -4.25 -5.42
C ILE A 47 -1.17 -3.71 -6.08
N ALA A 48 -2.00 -4.63 -6.56
CA ALA A 48 -3.32 -4.35 -7.11
C ALA A 48 -4.36 -4.93 -6.14
N PRO A 49 -4.89 -4.12 -5.21
CA PRO A 49 -5.85 -4.61 -4.19
C PRO A 49 -7.07 -5.28 -4.82
N GLU A 50 -7.47 -4.85 -6.01
CA GLU A 50 -8.59 -5.45 -6.74
C GLU A 50 -8.31 -6.92 -7.15
N ASN A 51 -7.05 -7.33 -7.27
CA ASN A 51 -6.71 -8.71 -7.57
C ASN A 51 -6.99 -9.65 -6.39
N LEU A 52 -6.94 -9.15 -5.16
CA LEU A 52 -7.34 -9.89 -3.97
C LEU A 52 -8.81 -10.31 -4.08
N VAL A 53 -9.69 -9.35 -4.37
CA VAL A 53 -11.13 -9.61 -4.56
C VAL A 53 -11.37 -10.55 -5.72
N LYS A 54 -10.75 -10.30 -6.88
CA LYS A 54 -10.88 -11.17 -8.06
C LYS A 54 -10.44 -12.61 -7.79
N ASN A 55 -9.33 -12.79 -7.10
CA ASN A 55 -8.79 -14.10 -6.78
C ASN A 55 -9.67 -14.81 -5.74
N THR A 56 -10.19 -14.09 -4.75
CA THR A 56 -11.14 -14.63 -3.76
C THR A 56 -12.43 -15.05 -4.44
N VAL A 57 -13.01 -14.21 -5.27
CA VAL A 57 -14.23 -14.52 -6.04
C VAL A 57 -14.00 -15.71 -6.97
N ALA A 58 -12.83 -15.79 -7.62
CA ALA A 58 -12.48 -16.92 -8.48
C ALA A 58 -12.30 -18.24 -7.69
N ALA A 59 -11.66 -18.17 -6.51
CA ALA A 59 -11.49 -19.33 -5.63
C ALA A 59 -12.83 -19.84 -5.09
N VAL A 60 -13.68 -18.93 -4.62
CA VAL A 60 -15.01 -19.23 -4.11
C VAL A 60 -15.96 -19.66 -5.25
N GLY A 61 -15.89 -18.99 -6.41
CA GLY A 61 -16.72 -19.31 -7.58
C GLY A 61 -16.25 -20.54 -8.34
N GLY A 62 -14.96 -20.92 -8.25
CA GLY A 62 -14.39 -22.10 -8.91
C GLY A 62 -14.88 -23.42 -8.35
N ASN A 63 -15.34 -23.43 -7.10
CA ASN A 63 -15.97 -24.59 -6.46
C ASN A 63 -17.48 -24.73 -6.77
N ARG A 64 -18.04 -23.83 -7.57
CA ARG A 64 -19.43 -24.01 -8.06
C ARG A 64 -19.43 -25.05 -9.17
N PRO A 65 -20.07 -26.21 -9.01
CA PRO A 65 -20.30 -27.12 -10.12
C PRO A 65 -21.06 -26.34 -11.21
N LYS A 66 -20.44 -26.26 -12.39
CA LYS A 66 -21.06 -25.62 -13.56
C LYS A 66 -22.41 -26.28 -13.80
N GLY A 67 -23.50 -25.61 -13.41
CA GLY A 67 -24.87 -26.03 -13.69
C GLY A 67 -25.69 -26.57 -12.50
N GLY A 68 -25.12 -26.65 -11.26
CA GLY A 68 -25.82 -27.32 -10.16
C GLY A 68 -26.76 -26.47 -9.30
N GLY A 69 -26.41 -25.19 -9.06
CA GLY A 69 -27.05 -24.43 -7.99
C GLY A 69 -28.51 -24.05 -8.23
N ALA A 70 -28.86 -23.63 -9.43
CA ALA A 70 -30.24 -23.27 -9.76
C ALA A 70 -31.11 -24.55 -10.03
N GLY A 71 -30.48 -25.61 -10.55
CA GLY A 71 -31.15 -26.88 -10.81
C GLY A 71 -31.51 -27.63 -9.55
N LEU A 72 -30.58 -27.71 -8.57
CA LEU A 72 -30.80 -28.44 -7.32
C LEU A 72 -31.82 -27.71 -6.43
N ALA A 73 -31.73 -26.38 -6.29
CA ALA A 73 -32.70 -25.58 -5.55
C ALA A 73 -34.09 -25.65 -6.21
N GLY A 74 -34.16 -25.64 -7.55
CA GLY A 74 -35.40 -25.81 -8.28
C GLY A 74 -35.99 -27.22 -8.15
N TYR A 75 -35.13 -28.24 -8.11
CA TYR A 75 -35.54 -29.63 -7.92
C TYR A 75 -36.09 -29.86 -6.49
N LEU A 76 -35.42 -29.30 -5.49
CA LEU A 76 -35.85 -29.41 -4.09
C LEU A 76 -37.14 -28.62 -3.76
N GLN A 77 -37.39 -27.53 -4.51
CA GLN A 77 -38.62 -26.76 -4.40
C GLN A 77 -39.81 -27.38 -5.13
N GLN A 78 -39.57 -28.18 -6.16
CA GLN A 78 -40.62 -28.73 -7.01
C GLN A 78 -41.16 -30.07 -6.56
N ASP A 79 -40.44 -30.76 -5.63
CA ASP A 79 -40.80 -32.12 -5.21
C ASP A 79 -41.22 -32.21 -3.76
N ASP A 80 -42.09 -31.29 -3.36
CA ASP A 80 -42.63 -31.24 -1.98
C ASP A 80 -43.70 -32.31 -1.71
N SER A 81 -43.99 -33.19 -2.66
CA SER A 81 -45.25 -33.93 -2.51
C SER A 81 -45.20 -35.44 -2.38
N GLU A 82 -44.22 -36.19 -2.85
CA GLU A 82 -44.43 -37.65 -2.77
C GLU A 82 -43.21 -38.57 -2.66
N VAL A 83 -41.96 -38.17 -2.86
CA VAL A 83 -40.86 -39.17 -3.05
C VAL A 83 -39.88 -39.28 -1.87
N ALA A 84 -39.85 -38.35 -0.95
CA ALA A 84 -38.87 -38.38 0.15
C ALA A 84 -39.52 -38.52 1.51
N GLN A 85 -39.97 -39.72 1.84
CA GLN A 85 -40.35 -40.05 3.22
C GLN A 85 -39.13 -40.63 3.97
N GLY A 86 -38.87 -40.11 5.17
CA GLY A 86 -37.86 -40.69 6.07
C GLY A 86 -36.43 -40.21 5.84
N ALA A 87 -35.48 -41.15 5.91
CA ALA A 87 -34.02 -40.90 5.89
C ALA A 87 -33.51 -40.12 4.66
N MET A 88 -34.20 -40.17 3.54
CA MET A 88 -33.82 -39.47 2.33
C MET A 88 -34.11 -37.96 2.42
N ARG A 89 -35.22 -37.60 3.09
CA ARG A 89 -35.57 -36.18 3.37
C ARG A 89 -34.59 -35.56 4.36
N GLU A 90 -34.24 -36.33 5.41
CA GLU A 90 -33.26 -35.90 6.41
C GLU A 90 -31.89 -35.68 5.79
N HIS A 91 -31.45 -36.57 4.88
CA HIS A 91 -30.19 -36.41 4.14
C HIS A 91 -30.24 -35.21 3.19
N LEU A 92 -31.33 -34.98 2.48
CA LEU A 92 -31.48 -33.81 1.59
C LEU A 92 -31.49 -32.49 2.35
N CYS A 93 -32.15 -32.44 3.54
CA CYS A 93 -32.11 -31.28 4.42
C CYS A 93 -30.67 -31.00 4.90
N GLY A 94 -29.92 -32.04 5.29
CA GLY A 94 -28.51 -31.89 5.68
C GLY A 94 -27.63 -31.34 4.55
N VAL A 95 -27.80 -31.85 3.33
CA VAL A 95 -27.08 -31.35 2.15
C VAL A 95 -27.46 -29.91 1.83
N GLN A 96 -28.70 -29.52 2.03
CA GLN A 96 -29.14 -28.14 1.83
C GLN A 96 -28.58 -27.20 2.90
N GLU A 97 -28.56 -27.62 4.16
CA GLU A 97 -27.92 -26.86 5.25
C GLU A 97 -26.42 -26.66 5.00
N ASP A 98 -25.70 -27.72 4.64
CA ASP A 98 -24.29 -27.65 4.30
C ASP A 98 -24.04 -26.68 3.12
N PHE A 99 -24.89 -26.73 2.09
CA PHE A 99 -24.79 -25.83 0.94
C PHE A 99 -25.07 -24.36 1.30
N ASP A 100 -26.02 -24.12 2.19
CA ASP A 100 -26.34 -22.76 2.66
C ASP A 100 -25.24 -22.19 3.56
N ILE A 101 -24.59 -23.04 4.39
CA ILE A 101 -23.42 -22.70 5.19
C ILE A 101 -22.24 -22.33 4.25
N ASP A 102 -21.90 -23.18 3.29
CA ASP A 102 -20.84 -22.92 2.32
C ASP A 102 -21.08 -21.62 1.54
N ARG A 103 -22.33 -21.32 1.21
CA ARG A 103 -22.70 -20.10 0.53
C ARG A 103 -22.56 -18.86 1.43
N GLN A 104 -22.86 -18.97 2.71
CA GLN A 104 -22.67 -17.89 3.67
C GLN A 104 -21.19 -17.63 3.92
N ASP A 105 -20.41 -18.69 4.09
CA ASP A 105 -18.94 -18.58 4.25
C ASP A 105 -18.28 -17.96 3.02
N ALA A 106 -18.71 -18.35 1.83
CA ALA A 106 -18.28 -17.77 0.57
C ALA A 106 -18.58 -16.27 0.46
N ALA A 107 -19.78 -15.86 0.86
CA ALA A 107 -20.18 -14.45 0.89
C ALA A 107 -19.37 -13.65 1.92
N HIS A 108 -19.12 -14.24 3.09
CA HIS A 108 -18.33 -13.64 4.15
C HIS A 108 -16.87 -13.44 3.71
N LEU A 109 -16.25 -14.45 3.09
CA LEU A 109 -14.89 -14.35 2.55
C LEU A 109 -14.79 -13.27 1.47
N THR A 110 -15.76 -13.17 0.58
CA THR A 110 -15.80 -12.13 -0.45
C THR A 110 -15.90 -10.74 0.17
N SER A 111 -16.79 -10.56 1.15
CA SER A 111 -16.94 -9.28 1.86
C SER A 111 -15.68 -8.89 2.64
N SER A 112 -15.01 -9.85 3.28
CA SER A 112 -13.75 -9.62 3.98
C SER A 112 -12.64 -9.23 3.01
N ALA A 113 -12.55 -9.87 1.84
CA ALA A 113 -11.59 -9.51 0.80
C ALA A 113 -11.85 -8.10 0.23
N GLU A 114 -13.10 -7.69 0.06
CA GLU A 114 -13.47 -6.34 -0.36
C GLU A 114 -13.06 -5.30 0.68
N GLN A 115 -13.32 -5.55 1.96
CA GLN A 115 -12.92 -4.67 3.05
C GLN A 115 -11.40 -4.53 3.14
N CYS A 116 -10.67 -5.65 3.06
CA CYS A 116 -9.21 -5.65 3.07
C CYS A 116 -8.64 -4.90 1.86
N SER A 117 -9.19 -5.13 0.66
CA SER A 117 -8.80 -4.41 -0.56
C SER A 117 -9.00 -2.91 -0.44
N GLY A 118 -10.13 -2.46 0.12
CA GLY A 118 -10.41 -1.06 0.40
C GLY A 118 -9.41 -0.46 1.40
N ALA A 119 -9.16 -1.16 2.50
CA ALA A 119 -8.20 -0.71 3.52
C ALA A 119 -6.78 -0.58 2.98
N ILE A 120 -6.33 -1.52 2.14
CA ILE A 120 -5.01 -1.45 1.48
C ILE A 120 -4.94 -0.24 0.55
N ALA A 121 -5.98 0.00 -0.24
CA ALA A 121 -6.03 1.15 -1.15
C ALA A 121 -5.95 2.48 -0.38
N ASP A 122 -6.70 2.61 0.71
CA ASP A 122 -6.70 3.80 1.57
C ASP A 122 -5.33 4.03 2.22
N VAL A 123 -4.70 2.99 2.75
CA VAL A 123 -3.36 3.07 3.37
C VAL A 123 -2.30 3.50 2.36
N VAL A 124 -2.34 2.99 1.13
CA VAL A 124 -1.43 3.38 0.06
C VAL A 124 -1.65 4.84 -0.33
N ASP A 125 -2.88 5.30 -0.47
CA ASP A 125 -3.22 6.68 -0.85
C ASP A 125 -2.80 7.69 0.24
N VAL A 126 -3.11 7.41 1.50
CA VAL A 126 -2.68 8.23 2.65
C VAL A 126 -1.17 8.31 2.74
N SER A 127 -0.47 7.19 2.57
CA SER A 127 0.99 7.13 2.57
C SER A 127 1.59 7.96 1.41
N ASP A 128 1.07 7.82 0.19
CA ASP A 128 1.50 8.59 -0.98
C ASP A 128 1.30 10.11 -0.77
N THR A 129 0.19 10.50 -0.16
CA THR A 129 -0.10 11.89 0.16
C THR A 129 0.90 12.43 1.18
N ALA A 130 1.14 11.71 2.27
CA ALA A 130 2.08 12.10 3.31
C ALA A 130 3.51 12.23 2.77
N LEU A 131 3.96 11.28 1.94
CA LEU A 131 5.27 11.34 1.29
C LEU A 131 5.39 12.54 0.34
N THR A 132 4.35 12.80 -0.44
CA THR A 132 4.30 13.93 -1.37
C THR A 132 4.41 15.26 -0.63
N GLU A 133 3.64 15.45 0.43
CA GLU A 133 3.67 16.65 1.26
C GLU A 133 5.04 16.86 1.91
N LEU A 134 5.61 15.81 2.52
CA LEU A 134 6.90 15.86 3.18
C LEU A 134 8.02 16.26 2.20
N ILE A 135 8.12 15.59 1.06
CA ILE A 135 9.15 15.84 0.05
C ILE A 135 8.98 17.23 -0.56
N SER A 136 7.75 17.64 -0.87
CA SER A 136 7.44 18.95 -1.45
C SER A 136 7.80 20.09 -0.50
N ALA A 137 7.72 19.89 0.81
CA ALA A 137 8.10 20.89 1.79
C ALA A 137 9.61 21.05 1.93
N VAL A 138 10.37 19.96 1.77
CA VAL A 138 11.81 19.94 2.02
C VAL A 138 12.62 20.42 0.81
N ILE A 139 12.20 20.16 -0.42
CA ILE A 139 12.89 20.60 -1.63
C ILE A 139 13.16 22.11 -1.66
N PRO A 140 12.17 22.99 -1.45
CA PRO A 140 12.40 24.43 -1.42
C PRO A 140 13.38 24.86 -0.32
N LEU A 141 13.31 24.22 0.85
CA LEU A 141 14.21 24.51 1.96
C LEU A 141 15.67 24.21 1.59
N LEU A 142 15.95 23.04 0.98
CA LEU A 142 17.28 22.68 0.53
C LEU A 142 17.78 23.63 -0.58
N ASN A 143 16.91 24.04 -1.49
CA ASN A 143 17.25 25.01 -2.53
C ASN A 143 17.62 26.36 -1.93
N ILE A 144 16.91 26.85 -0.91
CA ILE A 144 17.25 28.09 -0.20
C ILE A 144 18.59 27.96 0.49
N LEU A 145 18.84 26.85 1.22
CA LEU A 145 20.12 26.61 1.88
C LEU A 145 21.28 26.56 0.88
N SER A 146 21.07 25.92 -0.26
CA SER A 146 22.07 25.85 -1.36
C SER A 146 22.35 27.23 -1.94
N MET A 147 21.32 28.04 -2.14
CA MET A 147 21.45 29.41 -2.65
C MET A 147 22.20 30.30 -1.66
N VAL A 148 21.91 30.21 -0.37
CA VAL A 148 22.61 30.95 0.68
C VAL A 148 24.08 30.52 0.73
N ALA A 149 24.36 29.21 0.67
CA ALA A 149 25.72 28.69 0.68
C ALA A 149 26.57 29.17 -0.52
N THR A 150 25.94 29.38 -1.69
CA THR A 150 26.65 29.78 -2.92
C THR A 150 26.77 31.30 -3.10
N LYS A 151 25.75 32.08 -2.67
CA LYS A 151 25.66 33.51 -2.99
C LYS A 151 26.02 34.43 -1.83
N HIS A 152 26.09 33.93 -0.59
CA HIS A 152 26.36 34.80 0.55
C HIS A 152 27.83 35.24 0.61
N PRO A 153 28.16 36.52 0.83
CA PRO A 153 29.54 37.01 0.85
C PRO A 153 30.39 36.39 1.96
N LEU A 154 29.78 35.90 3.04
CA LEU A 154 30.44 35.21 4.14
C LEU A 154 30.27 33.67 4.06
N ALA A 155 30.07 33.13 2.86
CA ALA A 155 29.77 31.69 2.64
C ALA A 155 30.75 30.78 3.39
N ARG A 156 32.05 31.07 3.34
CA ARG A 156 33.07 30.23 4.00
C ARG A 156 32.87 30.04 5.50
N PHE A 157 32.27 31.02 6.18
CA PHE A 157 32.04 30.96 7.63
C PHE A 157 30.70 30.30 7.97
N ILE A 158 29.73 30.40 7.08
CA ILE A 158 28.36 29.87 7.33
C ILE A 158 28.16 28.45 6.78
N ILE A 159 28.97 28.00 5.80
CA ILE A 159 28.87 26.67 5.20
C ILE A 159 28.86 25.55 6.27
N PRO A 160 29.74 25.52 7.28
CA PRO A 160 29.70 24.46 8.30
C PRO A 160 28.37 24.43 9.09
N ILE A 161 27.79 25.60 9.34
CA ILE A 161 26.50 25.71 10.03
C ILE A 161 25.39 25.23 9.09
N LEU A 162 25.36 25.70 7.84
CA LEU A 162 24.37 25.29 6.85
C LEU A 162 24.45 23.79 6.57
N SER A 163 25.66 23.20 6.48
CA SER A 163 25.85 21.77 6.27
C SER A 163 25.28 20.94 7.43
N THR A 164 25.41 21.43 8.66
CA THR A 164 24.84 20.77 9.84
C THR A 164 23.32 20.86 9.84
N ILE A 165 22.76 22.03 9.53
CA ILE A 165 21.31 22.22 9.52
C ILE A 165 20.68 21.41 8.38
N GLY A 166 21.20 21.56 7.16
CA GLY A 166 20.68 20.84 5.99
C GLY A 166 20.89 19.34 6.10
N GLY A 167 22.02 18.90 6.65
CA GLY A 167 22.26 17.49 6.94
C GLY A 167 21.23 16.90 7.89
N ARG A 168 20.89 17.60 8.97
CA ARG A 168 19.83 17.15 9.91
C ARG A 168 18.46 17.10 9.24
N VAL A 169 18.12 18.11 8.45
CA VAL A 169 16.84 18.12 7.71
C VAL A 169 16.76 16.94 6.76
N ILE A 170 17.83 16.64 6.03
CA ILE A 170 17.86 15.49 5.11
C ILE A 170 17.74 14.16 5.87
N GLU A 171 18.50 13.98 6.96
CA GLU A 171 18.45 12.75 7.76
C GLU A 171 17.06 12.53 8.39
N GLU A 172 16.47 13.58 8.94
CA GLU A 172 15.12 13.52 9.52
C GLU A 172 14.06 13.22 8.45
N THR A 173 14.18 13.86 7.29
CA THR A 173 13.29 13.59 6.16
C THR A 173 13.41 12.14 5.69
N ASN A 174 14.62 11.63 5.50
CA ASN A 174 14.83 10.25 5.09
C ASN A 174 14.30 9.25 6.12
N HIS A 175 14.49 9.56 7.41
CA HIS A 175 13.93 8.75 8.50
C HIS A 175 12.40 8.74 8.47
N ASN A 176 11.78 9.90 8.30
CA ASN A 176 10.32 10.02 8.23
C ASN A 176 9.75 9.30 6.99
N ILE A 177 10.39 9.42 5.84
CA ILE A 177 10.01 8.65 4.64
C ILE A 177 10.08 7.15 4.91
N ALA A 178 11.18 6.68 5.48
CA ALA A 178 11.35 5.26 5.79
C ALA A 178 10.36 4.76 6.87
N SER A 179 10.03 5.57 7.86
CA SER A 179 9.01 5.25 8.87
C SER A 179 7.63 5.15 8.22
N THR A 180 7.23 6.14 7.44
CA THR A 180 5.93 6.13 6.73
C THR A 180 5.79 4.90 5.83
N CYS A 181 6.88 4.49 5.13
CA CYS A 181 6.86 3.28 4.32
C CYS A 181 6.69 2.01 5.15
N ARG A 182 7.35 1.92 6.31
CA ARG A 182 7.22 0.76 7.22
C ARG A 182 5.81 0.69 7.82
N ASP A 183 5.30 1.81 8.32
CA ASP A 183 3.94 1.88 8.89
C ASP A 183 2.89 1.46 7.87
N ARG A 184 3.08 1.85 6.60
CA ARG A 184 2.27 1.41 5.47
C ARG A 184 2.36 -0.10 5.25
N ASP A 185 3.59 -0.64 5.20
CA ASP A 185 3.83 -2.05 4.92
C ASP A 185 3.29 -2.93 6.06
N ASP A 186 3.46 -2.51 7.32
CA ASP A 186 2.90 -3.16 8.52
C ASP A 186 1.35 -3.14 8.49
N ALA A 187 0.75 -2.02 8.09
CA ALA A 187 -0.69 -1.91 7.94
C ALA A 187 -1.24 -2.83 6.84
N ILE A 188 -0.54 -2.94 5.71
CA ILE A 188 -0.89 -3.88 4.63
C ILE A 188 -0.76 -5.32 5.13
N GLU A 189 0.33 -5.68 5.83
CA GLU A 189 0.52 -7.02 6.38
C GLU A 189 -0.59 -7.40 7.36
N SER A 190 -1.06 -6.44 8.18
CA SER A 190 -2.14 -6.67 9.13
C SER A 190 -3.49 -7.01 8.46
N CYS A 191 -3.69 -6.63 7.20
CA CYS A 191 -4.88 -6.98 6.44
C CYS A 191 -4.90 -8.45 5.96
N TYR A 192 -3.74 -9.14 5.99
CA TYR A 192 -3.62 -10.54 5.56
C TYR A 192 -3.63 -11.54 6.74
N ASN A 193 -3.57 -11.05 7.98
CA ASN A 193 -3.59 -11.86 9.20
C ASN A 193 -4.96 -11.82 9.89
#